data_fd8de5041fae862a2fb08eef9cd420d3
#
_entry.id   fd8de5041fae862a2fb08eef9cd420d3
#
_cell.length_a   1.000
_cell.length_b   1.000
_cell.length_c   1.000
_cell.angle_alpha   90.00
_cell.angle_beta   90.00
_cell.angle_gamma   90.00
#
_symmetry.space_group_name_H-M   'P 1'
#
loop_
_entity.id
_entity.type
_entity.pdbx_description
1 polymer ?
#
loop_
_entity_poly.entity_id
_entity_poly.type
_entity_poly.pdbx_seq_one_letter_code
_entity_poly.pdbx_strand_id
1 'polypeptide(L)'
;MRTRSDDIPVVMDALGATARHQPEFGTAVGTLAAEHYRFEAGVDVSPLLEGLPDDGCQAPHWGYIISGRVTVTYTGGDTESCSAGDLVYWPAGHTVRADEPSELVLFSPQVDHQAVMAHMGDRLAVLTS
;
A
#
# COMPACT_ATOMS: atom_id res chain seq x y z
N MET A 1 -6.15 -6.15 -2.30
CA MET A 1 -5.85 -7.61 -2.18
C MET A 1 -4.78 -7.81 -1.14
N ARG A 2 -4.95 -8.75 -0.27
CA ARG A 2 -3.92 -9.16 0.67
C ARG A 2 -3.85 -10.67 0.77
N THR A 3 -2.70 -11.20 1.13
CA THR A 3 -2.53 -12.60 1.49
C THR A 3 -1.58 -12.69 2.68
N ARG A 4 -1.90 -13.56 3.63
CA ARG A 4 -0.99 -13.81 4.75
C ARG A 4 0.20 -14.63 4.25
N SER A 5 1.39 -14.32 4.75
CA SER A 5 2.61 -15.05 4.36
C SER A 5 2.43 -16.56 4.54
N ASP A 6 1.78 -16.98 5.63
CA ASP A 6 1.58 -18.39 5.93
C ASP A 6 0.58 -19.09 4.99
N ASP A 7 -0.28 -18.32 4.31
CA ASP A 7 -1.28 -18.86 3.38
C ASP A 7 -0.76 -18.95 1.94
N ILE A 8 0.42 -18.40 1.66
CA ILE A 8 1.02 -18.48 0.33
C ILE A 8 1.51 -19.92 0.10
N PRO A 9 1.17 -20.54 -1.03
CA PRO A 9 1.55 -21.91 -1.30
C PRO A 9 3.06 -22.16 -1.21
N VAL A 10 3.46 -23.22 -0.51
CA VAL A 10 4.85 -23.65 -0.48
C VAL A 10 5.16 -24.37 -1.78
N VAL A 11 6.13 -23.89 -2.54
CA VAL A 11 6.56 -24.49 -3.80
C VAL A 11 7.90 -25.25 -3.66
N MET A 12 8.63 -24.98 -2.58
CA MET A 12 9.87 -25.70 -2.27
C MET A 12 10.08 -25.67 -0.76
N ASP A 13 10.40 -26.83 -0.20
CA ASP A 13 10.79 -26.96 1.21
C ASP A 13 11.88 -28.04 1.29
N ALA A 14 13.12 -27.61 1.17
CA ALA A 14 14.27 -28.50 1.14
C ALA A 14 15.57 -27.74 1.45
N LEU A 15 16.60 -28.45 1.89
CA LEU A 15 17.96 -27.91 2.08
C LEU A 15 18.01 -26.67 2.99
N GLY A 16 17.11 -26.59 3.96
CA GLY A 16 17.06 -25.45 4.89
C GLY A 16 16.33 -24.22 4.30
N ALA A 17 15.71 -24.32 3.14
CA ALA A 17 14.95 -23.23 2.52
C ALA A 17 13.49 -23.60 2.35
N THR A 18 12.61 -22.62 2.63
CA THR A 18 11.19 -22.70 2.31
C THR A 18 10.88 -21.57 1.34
N ALA A 19 10.38 -21.90 0.16
CA ALA A 19 9.95 -20.93 -0.83
C ALA A 19 8.44 -20.98 -1.00
N ARG A 20 7.81 -19.82 -0.95
CA ARG A 20 6.38 -19.63 -1.17
C ARG A 20 6.18 -18.76 -2.40
N HIS A 21 5.13 -19.03 -3.14
CA HIS A 21 4.85 -18.31 -4.38
C HIS A 21 3.36 -18.06 -4.53
N GLN A 22 3.00 -16.79 -4.69
CA GLN A 22 1.62 -16.35 -4.94
C GLN A 22 1.53 -15.82 -6.37
N PRO A 23 0.96 -16.57 -7.31
CA PRO A 23 0.75 -16.07 -8.67
C PRO A 23 -0.39 -15.07 -8.74
N GLU A 24 -0.47 -14.35 -9.86
CA GLU A 24 -1.59 -13.45 -10.18
C GLU A 24 -1.81 -12.37 -9.11
N PHE A 25 -0.72 -11.79 -8.62
CA PHE A 25 -0.77 -10.80 -7.53
C PHE A 25 -0.67 -9.37 -8.09
N GLY A 26 -1.66 -8.98 -8.86
CA GLY A 26 -1.76 -7.66 -9.45
C GLY A 26 -1.13 -7.55 -10.83
N THR A 27 -1.19 -6.37 -11.42
CA THR A 27 -0.64 -6.07 -12.75
C THR A 27 0.25 -4.85 -12.69
N ALA A 28 1.48 -4.94 -13.20
CA ALA A 28 2.46 -3.86 -13.17
C ALA A 28 3.12 -3.66 -14.53
N VAL A 29 3.58 -2.41 -14.78
CA VAL A 29 4.39 -2.06 -15.96
C VAL A 29 5.41 -0.98 -15.56
N GLY A 30 6.60 -1.01 -16.18
CA GLY A 30 7.61 0.04 -16.08
C GLY A 30 8.52 -0.04 -14.85
N THR A 31 9.24 1.06 -14.62
CA THR A 31 10.18 1.20 -13.51
C THR A 31 9.45 1.31 -12.18
N LEU A 32 9.94 0.63 -11.16
CA LEU A 32 9.37 0.66 -9.82
C LEU A 32 10.12 1.63 -8.92
N ALA A 33 9.35 2.31 -8.05
CA ALA A 33 9.87 2.99 -6.87
C ALA A 33 9.67 2.11 -5.64
N ALA A 34 10.55 2.22 -4.67
CA ALA A 34 10.43 1.57 -3.37
C ALA A 34 10.11 2.61 -2.31
N GLU A 35 9.20 2.28 -1.39
CA GLU A 35 8.73 3.19 -0.35
C GLU A 35 8.73 2.50 0.99
N HIS A 36 9.06 3.25 2.03
CA HIS A 36 8.99 2.79 3.40
C HIS A 36 8.21 3.82 4.21
N TYR A 37 7.18 3.37 4.92
CA TYR A 37 6.33 4.23 5.73
C TYR A 37 6.29 3.79 7.19
N ARG A 38 6.25 4.79 8.06
CA ARG A 38 5.87 4.62 9.47
C ARG A 38 4.73 5.57 9.75
N PHE A 39 3.65 5.05 10.29
CA PHE A 39 2.48 5.84 10.68
C PHE A 39 2.22 5.68 12.17
N GLU A 40 1.96 6.79 12.84
CA GLU A 40 1.35 6.74 14.17
C GLU A 40 -0.12 6.32 14.05
N ALA A 41 -0.69 5.81 15.14
CA ALA A 41 -2.10 5.46 15.17
C ALA A 41 -2.97 6.68 14.82
N GLY A 42 -3.98 6.47 13.99
CA GLY A 42 -4.91 7.51 13.57
C GLY A 42 -4.48 8.35 12.37
N VAL A 43 -3.26 8.16 11.86
CA VAL A 43 -2.84 8.85 10.64
C VAL A 43 -3.75 8.43 9.49
N ASP A 44 -4.32 9.41 8.80
CA ASP A 44 -5.19 9.23 7.64
C ASP A 44 -4.65 10.08 6.50
N VAL A 45 -4.29 9.46 5.40
CA VAL A 45 -3.70 10.19 4.27
C VAL A 45 -4.74 10.83 3.35
N SER A 46 -6.02 10.56 3.55
CA SER A 46 -7.07 11.04 2.65
C SER A 46 -7.11 12.57 2.47
N PRO A 47 -6.83 13.43 3.47
CA PRO A 47 -6.76 14.88 3.24
C PRO A 47 -5.67 15.28 2.24
N LEU A 48 -4.61 14.51 2.12
CA LEU A 48 -3.52 14.77 1.17
C LEU A 48 -3.86 14.32 -0.25
N LEU A 49 -4.89 13.50 -0.41
CA LEU A 49 -5.32 12.96 -1.70
C LEU A 49 -6.48 13.72 -2.32
N GLU A 50 -7.07 14.69 -1.59
CA GLU A 50 -8.14 15.53 -2.13
C GLU A 50 -7.70 16.25 -3.39
N GLY A 51 -8.56 16.23 -4.42
CA GLY A 51 -8.29 16.82 -5.72
C GLY A 51 -7.75 15.86 -6.76
N LEU A 52 -7.25 14.69 -6.36
CA LEU A 52 -6.99 13.58 -7.27
C LEU A 52 -8.31 12.92 -7.70
N PRO A 53 -8.34 12.16 -8.80
CA PRO A 53 -9.56 11.47 -9.21
C PRO A 53 -10.15 10.65 -8.06
N ASP A 54 -11.44 10.85 -7.76
CA ASP A 54 -12.16 10.23 -6.64
C ASP A 54 -11.49 10.44 -5.28
N ASP A 55 -10.67 11.50 -5.16
CA ASP A 55 -9.91 11.82 -3.95
C ASP A 55 -9.07 10.65 -3.43
N GLY A 56 -8.59 9.82 -4.33
CA GLY A 56 -7.82 8.62 -4.04
C GLY A 56 -6.42 8.63 -4.65
N CYS A 57 -5.54 7.82 -4.08
CA CYS A 57 -4.22 7.56 -4.63
C CYS A 57 -4.36 6.81 -5.96
N GLN A 58 -3.79 7.38 -7.03
CA GLN A 58 -3.87 6.80 -8.36
C GLN A 58 -2.68 5.90 -8.71
N ALA A 59 -1.74 5.72 -7.78
CA ALA A 59 -0.65 4.78 -7.96
C ALA A 59 -1.04 3.42 -7.36
N PRO A 60 -0.93 2.32 -8.13
CA PRO A 60 -1.07 1.00 -7.54
C PRO A 60 0.16 0.68 -6.68
N HIS A 61 -0.04 -0.09 -5.62
CA HIS A 61 1.02 -0.49 -4.71
C HIS A 61 1.05 -2.00 -4.52
N TRP A 62 2.25 -2.54 -4.42
CA TRP A 62 2.52 -3.90 -3.93
C TRP A 62 3.41 -3.78 -2.71
N GLY A 63 3.18 -4.58 -1.70
CA GLY A 63 4.04 -4.47 -0.53
C GLY A 63 3.77 -5.46 0.58
N TYR A 64 4.33 -5.10 1.74
CA TYR A 64 4.32 -5.96 2.92
C TYR A 64 4.10 -5.10 4.18
N ILE A 65 3.18 -5.54 5.01
CA ILE A 65 2.94 -4.90 6.31
C ILE A 65 3.88 -5.53 7.32
N ILE A 66 4.84 -4.73 7.80
CA ILE A 66 5.85 -5.20 8.76
C ILE A 66 5.24 -5.28 10.15
N SER A 67 4.52 -4.23 10.55
CA SER A 67 3.88 -4.16 11.88
C SER A 67 2.62 -3.31 11.83
N GLY A 68 1.73 -3.52 12.78
CA GLY A 68 0.51 -2.75 12.95
C GLY A 68 -0.64 -3.22 12.06
N ARG A 69 -1.58 -2.30 11.83
CA ARG A 69 -2.76 -2.55 11.01
C ARG A 69 -3.20 -1.26 10.33
N VAL A 70 -3.49 -1.35 9.04
CA VAL A 70 -4.04 -0.25 8.26
C VAL A 70 -5.38 -0.67 7.64
N THR A 71 -6.27 0.31 7.46
CA THR A 71 -7.51 0.13 6.71
C THR A 71 -7.37 0.87 5.38
N VAL A 72 -7.55 0.15 4.29
CA VAL A 72 -7.56 0.69 2.93
C VAL A 72 -9.01 0.82 2.49
N THR A 73 -9.37 2.00 1.98
CA THR A 73 -10.68 2.24 1.40
C THR A 73 -10.51 2.45 -0.10
N TYR A 74 -11.19 1.63 -0.88
CA TYR A 74 -11.14 1.70 -2.35
C TYR A 74 -12.23 2.62 -2.90
N THR A 75 -12.00 3.15 -4.10
CA THR A 75 -13.03 3.85 -4.85
C THR A 75 -14.25 2.95 -4.97
N GLY A 76 -15.43 3.47 -4.60
CA GLY A 76 -16.65 2.66 -4.52
C GLY A 76 -17.05 2.28 -3.10
N GLY A 77 -16.15 2.46 -2.12
CA GLY A 77 -16.44 2.34 -0.69
C GLY A 77 -16.06 1.04 -0.04
N ASP A 78 -15.58 0.04 -0.78
CA ASP A 78 -15.07 -1.20 -0.18
C ASP A 78 -13.84 -0.92 0.68
N THR A 79 -13.71 -1.62 1.80
CA THR A 79 -12.57 -1.51 2.69
C THR A 79 -11.87 -2.85 2.87
N GLU A 80 -10.57 -2.77 3.18
CA GLU A 80 -9.76 -3.95 3.47
C GLU A 80 -8.85 -3.64 4.65
N SER A 81 -8.82 -4.53 5.63
CA SER A 81 -7.91 -4.43 6.76
C SER A 81 -6.65 -5.25 6.46
N CYS A 82 -5.49 -4.59 6.52
CA CYS A 82 -4.20 -5.22 6.28
C CYS A 82 -3.37 -5.15 7.55
N SER A 83 -2.84 -6.28 7.99
CA SER A 83 -2.14 -6.42 9.27
C SER A 83 -0.72 -6.97 9.08
N ALA A 84 0.09 -6.89 10.13
CA ALA A 84 1.46 -7.42 10.14
C ALA A 84 1.52 -8.83 9.54
N GLY A 85 2.44 -9.03 8.61
CA GLY A 85 2.61 -10.30 7.90
C GLY A 85 1.79 -10.44 6.61
N ASP A 86 0.96 -9.45 6.26
CA ASP A 86 0.19 -9.46 5.02
C ASP A 86 1.03 -8.93 3.86
N LEU A 87 1.01 -9.64 2.73
CA LEU A 87 1.38 -9.08 1.45
C LEU A 87 0.15 -8.40 0.86
N VAL A 88 0.35 -7.25 0.24
CA VAL A 88 -0.74 -6.44 -0.26
C VAL A 88 -0.56 -6.08 -1.73
N TYR A 89 -1.67 -5.96 -2.43
CA TYR A 89 -1.79 -5.24 -3.68
C TYR A 89 -2.97 -4.28 -3.55
N TRP A 90 -2.69 -3.00 -3.69
CA TRP A 90 -3.70 -1.95 -3.67
C TRP A 90 -3.78 -1.33 -5.06
N PRO A 91 -4.83 -1.61 -5.83
CA PRO A 91 -5.01 -0.96 -7.13
C PRO A 91 -5.18 0.54 -6.98
N ALA A 92 -4.98 1.27 -8.06
CA ALA A 92 -5.27 2.71 -8.11
C ALA A 92 -6.70 3.00 -7.63
N GLY A 93 -6.87 4.13 -6.96
CA GLY A 93 -8.16 4.52 -6.40
C GLY A 93 -8.36 4.03 -4.96
N HIS A 94 -7.46 4.41 -4.07
CA HIS A 94 -7.54 4.03 -2.66
C HIS A 94 -7.08 5.14 -1.73
N THR A 95 -7.49 5.05 -0.47
CA THR A 95 -6.96 5.83 0.66
C THR A 95 -6.53 4.87 1.76
N VAL A 96 -5.67 5.34 2.68
CA VAL A 96 -5.12 4.52 3.77
C VAL A 96 -5.25 5.26 5.08
N ARG A 97 -5.67 4.53 6.12
CA ARG A 97 -5.68 5.01 7.50
C ARG A 97 -4.98 3.98 8.40
N ALA A 98 -4.09 4.46 9.26
CA ALA A 98 -3.44 3.60 10.25
C ALA A 98 -4.35 3.45 11.47
N ASP A 99 -4.78 2.23 11.76
CA ASP A 99 -5.59 1.91 12.94
C ASP A 99 -4.73 1.73 14.19
N GLU A 100 -3.49 1.35 14.00
CA GLU A 100 -2.45 1.15 15.02
C GLU A 100 -1.16 1.77 14.50
N PRO A 101 -0.16 2.02 15.37
CA PRO A 101 1.17 2.36 14.88
C PRO A 101 1.63 1.30 13.88
N SER A 102 2.01 1.71 12.68
CA SER A 102 2.25 0.78 11.57
C SER A 102 3.54 1.08 10.85
N GLU A 103 4.17 0.02 10.35
CA GLU A 103 5.34 0.09 9.49
C GLU A 103 5.10 -0.79 8.27
N LEU A 104 5.34 -0.24 7.07
CA LEU A 104 5.11 -0.97 5.82
C LEU A 104 6.10 -0.58 4.74
N VAL A 105 6.33 -1.53 3.84
CA VAL A 105 7.14 -1.34 2.63
C VAL A 105 6.22 -1.53 1.43
N LEU A 106 6.26 -0.57 0.50
CA LEU A 106 5.50 -0.64 -0.74
C LEU A 106 6.42 -0.47 -1.95
N PHE A 107 5.97 -0.99 -3.09
CA PHE A 107 6.57 -0.77 -4.39
C PHE A 107 5.49 -0.28 -5.33
N SER A 108 5.81 0.67 -6.20
CA SER A 108 4.83 1.31 -7.09
C SER A 108 5.46 1.67 -8.43
N PRO A 109 4.69 1.76 -9.51
CA PRO A 109 5.17 2.38 -10.73
C PRO A 109 5.66 3.79 -10.44
N GLN A 110 6.91 4.08 -10.76
CA GLN A 110 7.58 5.32 -10.36
C GLN A 110 6.86 6.56 -10.87
N VAL A 111 6.45 6.55 -12.12
CA VAL A 111 5.79 7.71 -12.74
C VAL A 111 4.48 8.05 -12.02
N ASP A 112 3.65 7.05 -11.77
CA ASP A 112 2.36 7.25 -11.10
C ASP A 112 2.56 7.72 -9.66
N HIS A 113 3.52 7.13 -8.96
CA HIS A 113 3.80 7.49 -7.57
C HIS A 113 4.38 8.89 -7.42
N GLN A 114 5.28 9.30 -8.32
CA GLN A 114 5.84 10.65 -8.31
C GLN A 114 4.75 11.71 -8.50
N ALA A 115 3.77 11.47 -9.36
CA ALA A 115 2.65 12.37 -9.56
C ALA A 115 1.80 12.51 -8.29
N VAL A 116 1.52 11.40 -7.61
CA VAL A 116 0.78 11.41 -6.34
C VAL A 116 1.56 12.15 -5.26
N MET A 117 2.85 11.89 -5.12
CA MET A 117 3.69 12.54 -4.11
C MET A 117 3.81 14.05 -4.34
N ALA A 118 3.88 14.49 -5.59
CA ALA A 118 3.87 15.92 -5.91
C ALA A 118 2.55 16.55 -5.48
N HIS A 119 1.42 15.91 -5.75
CA HIS A 119 0.10 16.38 -5.31
C HIS A 119 -0.01 16.44 -3.78
N MET A 120 0.45 15.40 -3.09
CA MET A 120 0.44 15.36 -1.63
C MET A 120 1.29 16.49 -1.03
N GLY A 121 2.45 16.78 -1.63
CA GLY A 121 3.29 17.89 -1.22
C GLY A 121 2.58 19.24 -1.35
N ASP A 122 1.86 19.47 -2.44
CA ASP A 122 1.06 20.69 -2.65
C ASP A 122 -0.07 20.79 -1.62
N ARG A 123 -0.77 19.69 -1.34
CA ARG A 123 -1.82 19.64 -0.32
C ARG A 123 -1.28 19.89 1.07
N LEU A 124 -0.13 19.31 1.40
CA LEU A 124 0.51 19.52 2.69
C LEU A 124 0.86 20.98 2.90
N ALA A 125 1.37 21.67 1.89
CA ALA A 125 1.66 23.11 1.95
C ALA A 125 0.40 23.93 2.23
N VAL A 126 -0.74 23.59 1.64
CA VAL A 126 -2.03 24.26 1.90
C VAL A 126 -2.51 23.98 3.33
N LEU A 127 -2.45 22.72 3.79
CA LEU A 127 -2.97 22.33 5.10
C LEU A 127 -2.11 22.82 6.26
N THR A 128 -0.85 23.16 6.01
CA THR A 128 0.09 23.63 7.04
C THR A 128 0.44 25.12 6.94
N SER A 129 -0.20 25.83 6.02
CA SER A 129 0.01 27.29 5.84
C SER A 129 -0.72 28.13 6.88
#